data_6eb1e3f17f2534fab99d3b68b5bd87c9
#
_entry.id   6eb1e3f17f2534fab99d3b68b5bd87c9
#
_cell.length_a   1.000
_cell.length_b   1.000
_cell.length_c   1.000
_cell.angle_alpha   90.00
_cell.angle_beta   90.00
_cell.angle_gamma   90.00
#
_symmetry.space_group_name_H-M   'P 1'
#
loop_
_entity.id
_entity.type
_entity.pdbx_description
1 polymer ?
#
loop_
_entity_poly.entity_id
_entity_poly.type
_entity_poly.pdbx_seq_one_letter_code
_entity_poly.pdbx_strand_id
1 'polypeptide(L)'
;GGRSTLFCQPKDIERDIWDGVRLGPEAALSQLAVQEAWPSAVLDAKLPALLENKAVVWYPFATHTELPVRIEAGLNAVRARVRYGAMCPTQQRDVCDLLDEMRLVKDEHELNIMRRASQISAGAHIRAMKRSAAMLRAGQEVREYHLDAELLHEFRQHGSQYPAYGSIVAGGANACVLHYRADAGPILSGDLVLIDAGCELDGYASDITRTFPANGKFSAAQRELYDLVLASQDAAVAATREGARFVDPHEATVKVLAQGMLDVGLLDANKVGHVQDVIANRNYFQFYMHRTGHWLGMDVHDCGSYVEPSEVGTFSERKDPLSGELIKDRPSRVLRPGM
;
A
#
# COMPACT_ATOMS: atom_id res chain seq x y z
N GLY A 1 -9.91 -31.02 4.34
CA GLY A 1 -9.66 -29.79 5.05
C GLY A 1 -8.53 -29.96 6.04
N GLY A 2 -7.66 -28.96 6.15
CA GLY A 2 -6.60 -28.95 7.15
C GLY A 2 -7.15 -28.80 8.56
N ARG A 3 -6.36 -29.17 9.57
CA ARG A 3 -6.66 -28.95 10.98
C ARG A 3 -6.01 -27.65 11.42
N SER A 4 -6.78 -26.75 12.05
CA SER A 4 -6.28 -25.50 12.59
C SER A 4 -6.05 -25.62 14.09
N THR A 5 -4.87 -25.20 14.54
CA THR A 5 -4.49 -25.13 15.97
C THR A 5 -4.09 -23.71 16.29
N LEU A 6 -4.76 -23.10 17.24
CA LEU A 6 -4.47 -21.75 17.72
C LEU A 6 -3.62 -21.79 18.99
N PHE A 7 -2.59 -20.98 19.04
CA PHE A 7 -1.84 -20.69 20.26
C PHE A 7 -2.12 -19.24 20.65
N CYS A 8 -2.77 -19.02 21.77
CA CYS A 8 -3.15 -17.68 22.23
C CYS A 8 -2.84 -17.44 23.71
N GLN A 9 -2.91 -16.20 24.12
CA GLN A 9 -2.75 -15.84 25.54
C GLN A 9 -3.89 -16.47 26.34
N PRO A 10 -3.61 -17.04 27.51
CA PRO A 10 -4.65 -17.53 28.42
C PRO A 10 -5.48 -16.37 28.95
N LYS A 11 -6.69 -16.67 29.40
CA LYS A 11 -7.49 -15.71 30.13
C LYS A 11 -6.78 -15.32 31.43
N ASP A 12 -6.73 -14.02 31.71
CA ASP A 12 -6.09 -13.44 32.90
C ASP A 12 -7.00 -12.34 33.41
N ILE A 13 -7.71 -12.63 34.53
CA ILE A 13 -8.74 -11.76 35.09
C ILE A 13 -8.14 -10.41 35.54
N GLU A 14 -6.92 -10.42 36.08
CA GLU A 14 -6.26 -9.20 36.52
C GLU A 14 -5.92 -8.29 35.31
N ARG A 15 -5.34 -8.87 34.24
CA ARG A 15 -5.06 -8.12 33.02
C ARG A 15 -6.30 -7.75 32.22
N ASP A 16 -7.36 -8.54 32.28
CA ASP A 16 -8.64 -8.22 31.64
C ASP A 16 -9.25 -6.91 32.17
N ILE A 17 -8.93 -6.53 33.41
CA ILE A 17 -9.35 -5.24 34.01
C ILE A 17 -8.63 -4.06 33.31
N TRP A 18 -7.37 -4.24 32.89
CA TRP A 18 -6.55 -3.17 32.33
C TRP A 18 -6.60 -3.10 30.79
N ASP A 19 -6.55 -4.26 30.14
CA ASP A 19 -6.33 -4.38 28.69
C ASP A 19 -7.60 -4.80 27.93
N GLY A 20 -8.69 -5.09 28.65
CA GLY A 20 -9.91 -5.67 28.10
C GLY A 20 -9.89 -7.21 28.09
N VAL A 21 -11.07 -7.80 27.87
CA VAL A 21 -11.28 -9.25 28.00
C VAL A 21 -10.56 -10.00 26.88
N ARG A 22 -9.67 -10.93 27.27
CA ARG A 22 -9.04 -11.89 26.37
C ARG A 22 -9.91 -13.11 26.21
N LEU A 23 -9.92 -13.63 24.97
CA LEU A 23 -10.73 -14.80 24.64
C LEU A 23 -10.26 -16.06 25.41
N GLY A 24 -8.94 -16.28 25.43
CA GLY A 24 -8.34 -17.50 25.96
C GLY A 24 -8.59 -18.74 25.09
N PRO A 25 -7.85 -19.84 25.31
CA PRO A 25 -7.98 -21.04 24.47
C PRO A 25 -9.37 -21.67 24.48
N GLU A 26 -10.05 -21.67 25.63
CA GLU A 26 -11.36 -22.32 25.79
C GLU A 26 -12.46 -21.60 24.99
N ALA A 27 -12.54 -20.28 25.10
CA ALA A 27 -13.52 -19.50 24.34
C ALA A 27 -13.16 -19.42 22.85
N ALA A 28 -11.87 -19.50 22.50
CA ALA A 28 -11.42 -19.55 21.12
C ALA A 28 -11.99 -20.75 20.34
N LEU A 29 -12.14 -21.91 20.97
CA LEU A 29 -12.75 -23.09 20.35
C LEU A 29 -14.21 -22.89 19.96
N SER A 30 -14.96 -22.08 20.73
CA SER A 30 -16.37 -21.82 20.46
C SER A 30 -16.63 -20.61 19.57
N GLN A 31 -15.71 -19.64 19.53
CA GLN A 31 -15.90 -18.35 18.84
C GLN A 31 -15.10 -18.25 17.54
N LEU A 32 -14.01 -18.98 17.43
CA LEU A 32 -13.17 -19.00 16.22
C LEU A 32 -13.28 -20.39 15.57
N ALA A 33 -13.24 -20.45 14.27
CA ALA A 33 -13.35 -21.71 13.51
C ALA A 33 -12.06 -22.57 13.59
N VAL A 34 -11.55 -22.81 14.81
CA VAL A 34 -10.34 -23.61 15.06
C VAL A 34 -10.70 -24.94 15.73
N GLN A 35 -9.96 -26.01 15.43
CA GLN A 35 -10.19 -27.35 15.96
C GLN A 35 -9.46 -27.61 17.27
N GLU A 36 -8.37 -26.86 17.51
CA GLU A 36 -7.62 -26.89 18.76
C GLU A 36 -7.19 -25.49 19.17
N ALA A 37 -7.12 -25.25 20.49
CA ALA A 37 -6.54 -24.03 21.02
C ALA A 37 -5.73 -24.34 22.27
N TRP A 38 -4.57 -23.70 22.41
CA TRP A 38 -3.61 -23.91 23.50
C TRP A 38 -3.05 -22.57 23.97
N PRO A 39 -2.63 -22.50 25.24
CA PRO A 39 -1.85 -21.34 25.70
C PRO A 39 -0.56 -21.17 24.91
N SER A 40 -0.19 -19.94 24.56
CA SER A 40 1.05 -19.65 23.81
C SER A 40 2.30 -20.23 24.48
N ALA A 41 2.32 -20.33 25.80
CA ALA A 41 3.45 -20.86 26.57
C ALA A 41 3.78 -22.34 26.27
N VAL A 42 2.84 -23.12 25.71
CA VAL A 42 3.08 -24.53 25.39
C VAL A 42 3.44 -24.76 23.90
N LEU A 43 3.61 -23.71 23.11
CA LEU A 43 3.93 -23.81 21.68
C LEU A 43 5.14 -24.70 21.42
N ASP A 44 6.26 -24.41 22.08
CA ASP A 44 7.52 -25.15 21.87
C ASP A 44 7.40 -26.62 22.23
N ALA A 45 6.63 -26.96 23.26
CA ALA A 45 6.36 -28.33 23.67
C ALA A 45 5.45 -29.08 22.67
N LYS A 46 4.53 -28.39 22.02
CA LYS A 46 3.59 -28.94 21.05
C LYS A 46 4.14 -29.01 19.61
N LEU A 47 5.06 -28.14 19.28
CA LEU A 47 5.60 -27.98 17.94
C LEU A 47 6.14 -29.28 17.33
N PRO A 48 6.92 -30.11 18.04
CA PRO A 48 7.38 -31.38 17.49
C PRO A 48 6.25 -32.34 17.01
N ALA A 49 5.14 -32.38 17.74
CA ALA A 49 4.00 -33.23 17.35
C ALA A 49 3.25 -32.69 16.13
N LEU A 50 3.27 -31.34 15.92
CA LEU A 50 2.70 -30.71 14.72
C LEU A 50 3.58 -30.92 13.49
N LEU A 51 4.89 -31.04 13.67
CA LEU A 51 5.88 -31.21 12.59
C LEU A 51 6.06 -32.68 12.20
N GLU A 52 5.85 -33.64 13.13
CA GLU A 52 6.05 -35.04 12.91
C GLU A 52 5.17 -35.56 11.77
N ASN A 53 5.78 -36.39 10.90
CA ASN A 53 5.13 -37.06 9.77
C ASN A 53 4.59 -36.05 8.70
N LYS A 54 5.20 -34.87 8.63
CA LYS A 54 4.96 -33.88 7.56
C LYS A 54 6.14 -33.90 6.57
N ALA A 55 5.84 -33.65 5.30
CA ALA A 55 6.86 -33.55 4.26
C ALA A 55 7.55 -32.17 4.26
N VAL A 56 6.77 -31.14 4.49
CA VAL A 56 7.19 -29.73 4.35
C VAL A 56 6.68 -28.93 5.53
N VAL A 57 7.49 -27.96 5.96
CA VAL A 57 7.10 -26.91 6.90
C VAL A 57 7.04 -25.60 6.14
N TRP A 58 5.94 -24.89 6.25
CA TRP A 58 5.75 -23.55 5.72
C TRP A 58 5.67 -22.55 6.87
N TYR A 59 6.49 -21.50 6.85
CA TYR A 59 6.44 -20.42 7.83
C TYR A 59 7.02 -19.15 7.21
N PRO A 60 6.71 -17.93 7.74
CA PRO A 60 7.25 -16.70 7.18
C PRO A 60 8.73 -16.56 7.51
N PHE A 61 9.57 -16.47 6.47
CA PHE A 61 11.00 -16.25 6.63
C PHE A 61 11.29 -14.78 6.97
N ALA A 62 12.29 -14.55 7.80
CA ALA A 62 12.79 -13.22 8.19
C ALA A 62 11.77 -12.24 8.79
N THR A 63 10.52 -12.65 8.97
CA THR A 63 9.46 -11.81 9.57
C THR A 63 9.57 -11.76 11.10
N HIS A 64 9.90 -12.90 11.71
CA HIS A 64 10.05 -13.04 13.17
C HIS A 64 11.37 -13.74 13.48
N THR A 65 12.31 -13.03 14.09
CA THR A 65 13.68 -13.51 14.35
C THR A 65 13.77 -14.79 15.19
N GLU A 66 12.79 -15.03 16.06
CA GLU A 66 12.74 -16.19 16.94
C GLU A 66 12.14 -17.44 16.29
N LEU A 67 11.30 -17.28 15.25
CA LEU A 67 10.53 -18.37 14.68
C LEU A 67 11.41 -19.45 14.03
N PRO A 68 12.46 -19.12 13.24
CA PRO A 68 13.35 -20.14 12.69
C PRO A 68 14.03 -21.00 13.76
N VAL A 69 14.42 -20.39 14.87
CA VAL A 69 15.07 -21.09 16.00
C VAL A 69 14.10 -22.08 16.65
N ARG A 70 12.85 -21.69 16.86
CA ARG A 70 11.79 -22.57 17.39
C ARG A 70 11.47 -23.73 16.45
N ILE A 71 11.35 -23.44 15.15
CA ILE A 71 11.12 -24.48 14.12
C ILE A 71 12.27 -25.48 14.11
N GLU A 72 13.53 -25.02 14.11
CA GLU A 72 14.70 -25.91 14.12
C GLU A 72 14.78 -26.76 15.39
N ALA A 73 14.47 -26.20 16.54
CA ALA A 73 14.38 -26.96 17.81
C ALA A 73 13.29 -28.05 17.72
N GLY A 74 12.13 -27.73 17.17
CA GLY A 74 11.03 -28.67 16.93
C GLY A 74 11.45 -29.81 15.98
N LEU A 75 12.09 -29.48 14.86
CA LEU A 75 12.61 -30.46 13.90
C LEU A 75 13.66 -31.38 14.53
N ASN A 76 14.56 -30.84 15.37
CA ASN A 76 15.55 -31.65 16.07
C ASN A 76 14.92 -32.62 17.06
N ALA A 77 13.86 -32.19 17.75
CA ALA A 77 13.08 -33.12 18.61
C ALA A 77 12.40 -34.24 17.83
N VAL A 78 11.92 -33.95 16.60
CA VAL A 78 11.40 -35.01 15.71
C VAL A 78 12.51 -35.93 15.23
N ARG A 79 13.68 -35.41 14.81
CA ARG A 79 14.85 -36.21 14.38
C ARG A 79 15.28 -37.19 15.45
N ALA A 80 15.25 -36.81 16.73
CA ALA A 80 15.59 -37.66 17.84
C ALA A 80 14.67 -38.90 17.95
N ARG A 81 13.47 -38.85 17.35
CA ARG A 81 12.48 -39.95 17.38
C ARG A 81 12.42 -40.80 16.10
N VAL A 82 13.27 -40.50 15.13
CA VAL A 82 13.29 -41.26 13.84
C VAL A 82 13.52 -42.75 14.03
N ARG A 83 14.32 -43.14 15.00
CA ARG A 83 14.53 -44.56 15.35
C ARG A 83 13.25 -45.27 15.81
N TYR A 84 12.25 -44.53 16.23
CA TYR A 84 10.94 -45.02 16.68
C TYR A 84 9.85 -44.87 15.61
N GLY A 85 10.25 -44.60 14.35
CA GLY A 85 9.35 -44.53 13.20
C GLY A 85 8.80 -43.12 12.89
N ALA A 86 9.22 -42.08 13.61
CA ALA A 86 8.82 -40.70 13.27
C ALA A 86 9.52 -40.27 11.97
N MET A 87 8.78 -39.55 11.11
CA MET A 87 9.35 -38.89 9.93
C MET A 87 9.51 -37.37 10.20
N CYS A 88 10.72 -36.87 9.96
CA CYS A 88 11.00 -35.45 10.07
C CYS A 88 10.82 -34.78 8.71
N PRO A 89 10.21 -33.56 8.65
CA PRO A 89 10.16 -32.78 7.44
C PRO A 89 11.54 -32.54 6.83
N THR A 90 11.65 -32.67 5.52
CA THR A 90 12.90 -32.50 4.77
C THR A 90 12.95 -31.20 4.00
N GLN A 91 11.86 -30.42 3.97
CA GLN A 91 11.76 -29.16 3.26
C GLN A 91 11.20 -28.06 4.19
N GLN A 92 11.77 -26.88 4.07
CA GLN A 92 11.25 -25.65 4.64
C GLN A 92 10.97 -24.67 3.50
N ARG A 93 9.83 -24.00 3.53
CA ARG A 93 9.40 -23.06 2.50
C ARG A 93 8.84 -21.79 3.11
N ASP A 94 9.04 -20.68 2.42
CA ASP A 94 8.43 -19.42 2.80
C ASP A 94 6.93 -19.45 2.48
N VAL A 95 6.11 -19.16 3.48
CA VAL A 95 4.66 -19.06 3.30
C VAL A 95 4.26 -17.71 2.69
N CYS A 96 5.12 -16.69 2.78
CA CYS A 96 4.83 -15.34 2.28
C CYS A 96 4.56 -15.35 0.78
N ASP A 97 5.31 -16.14 -0.01
CA ASP A 97 5.07 -16.25 -1.46
C ASP A 97 3.62 -16.64 -1.80
N LEU A 98 3.03 -17.54 -1.00
CA LEU A 98 1.63 -17.95 -1.20
C LEU A 98 0.64 -16.89 -0.70
N LEU A 99 0.92 -16.31 0.47
CA LEU A 99 0.05 -15.31 1.08
C LEU A 99 0.03 -14.03 0.23
N ASP A 100 1.15 -13.60 -0.30
CA ASP A 100 1.29 -12.43 -1.14
C ASP A 100 0.45 -12.55 -2.42
N GLU A 101 0.50 -13.72 -3.07
CA GLU A 101 -0.34 -14.01 -4.24
C GLU A 101 -1.84 -14.09 -3.90
N MET A 102 -2.19 -14.62 -2.72
CA MET A 102 -3.58 -14.63 -2.26
C MET A 102 -4.08 -13.21 -1.96
N ARG A 103 -3.27 -12.39 -1.33
CA ARG A 103 -3.60 -10.98 -1.00
C ARG A 103 -3.68 -10.10 -2.24
N LEU A 104 -2.90 -10.41 -3.28
CA LEU A 104 -2.88 -9.63 -4.52
C LEU A 104 -4.24 -9.59 -5.20
N VAL A 105 -4.98 -10.71 -5.20
CA VAL A 105 -6.29 -10.82 -5.84
C VAL A 105 -7.39 -10.82 -4.77
N LYS A 106 -8.05 -9.68 -4.64
CA LYS A 106 -9.09 -9.43 -3.63
C LYS A 106 -10.40 -10.11 -4.03
N ASP A 107 -11.06 -10.72 -3.06
CA ASP A 107 -12.43 -11.20 -3.22
C ASP A 107 -13.45 -10.06 -3.11
N GLU A 108 -14.73 -10.37 -3.31
CA GLU A 108 -15.79 -9.34 -3.30
C GLU A 108 -16.01 -8.73 -1.90
N HIS A 109 -15.73 -9.48 -0.83
CA HIS A 109 -15.82 -8.95 0.53
C HIS A 109 -14.71 -7.91 0.78
N GLU A 110 -13.48 -8.24 0.44
CA GLU A 110 -12.33 -7.33 0.53
C GLU A 110 -12.54 -6.08 -0.32
N LEU A 111 -12.98 -6.25 -1.58
CA LEU A 111 -13.28 -5.12 -2.47
C LEU A 111 -14.37 -4.19 -1.91
N ASN A 112 -15.38 -4.72 -1.22
CA ASN A 112 -16.43 -3.90 -0.61
C ASN A 112 -15.90 -3.07 0.57
N ILE A 113 -14.99 -3.62 1.38
CA ILE A 113 -14.32 -2.88 2.45
C ILE A 113 -13.46 -1.76 1.84
N MET A 114 -12.64 -2.07 0.83
CA MET A 114 -11.77 -1.10 0.15
C MET A 114 -12.58 0.03 -0.53
N ARG A 115 -13.69 -0.28 -1.18
CA ARG A 115 -14.60 0.72 -1.76
C ARG A 115 -15.15 1.66 -0.68
N ARG A 116 -15.54 1.12 0.48
CA ARG A 116 -16.04 1.92 1.60
C ARG A 116 -14.93 2.79 2.20
N ALA A 117 -13.73 2.25 2.41
CA ALA A 117 -12.56 3.01 2.85
C ALA A 117 -12.25 4.17 1.90
N SER A 118 -12.26 3.91 0.58
CA SER A 118 -12.05 4.93 -0.45
C SER A 118 -13.15 6.01 -0.46
N GLN A 119 -14.41 5.64 -0.22
CA GLN A 119 -15.52 6.60 -0.11
C GLN A 119 -15.36 7.52 1.11
N ILE A 120 -14.96 6.97 2.26
CA ILE A 120 -14.68 7.76 3.47
C ILE A 120 -13.54 8.74 3.21
N SER A 121 -12.45 8.27 2.60
CA SER A 121 -11.29 9.13 2.28
C SER A 121 -11.62 10.21 1.26
N ALA A 122 -12.41 9.91 0.24
CA ALA A 122 -12.89 10.93 -0.70
C ALA A 122 -13.76 11.98 0.00
N GLY A 123 -14.63 11.57 0.94
CA GLY A 123 -15.41 12.48 1.78
C GLY A 123 -14.51 13.41 2.62
N ALA A 124 -13.45 12.84 3.20
CA ALA A 124 -12.47 13.60 3.99
C ALA A 124 -11.74 14.67 3.18
N HIS A 125 -11.30 14.34 1.96
CA HIS A 125 -10.71 15.32 1.04
C HIS A 125 -11.68 16.45 0.70
N ILE A 126 -12.93 16.11 0.36
CA ILE A 126 -13.98 17.11 0.07
C ILE A 126 -14.22 18.03 1.29
N ARG A 127 -14.22 17.45 2.50
CA ARG A 127 -14.37 18.20 3.74
C ARG A 127 -13.20 19.17 3.95
N ALA A 128 -11.96 18.70 3.79
CA ALA A 128 -10.76 19.54 3.91
C ALA A 128 -10.75 20.68 2.87
N MET A 129 -11.10 20.43 1.61
CA MET A 129 -11.23 21.42 0.56
C MET A 129 -12.24 22.52 0.92
N LYS A 130 -13.43 22.11 1.38
CA LYS A 130 -14.49 23.05 1.80
C LYS A 130 -14.05 23.88 3.01
N ARG A 131 -13.38 23.25 3.97
CA ARG A 131 -12.91 23.91 5.20
C ARG A 131 -11.84 24.96 4.89
N SER A 132 -10.82 24.61 4.10
CA SER A 132 -9.79 25.55 3.65
C SER A 132 -10.39 26.83 3.05
N ALA A 133 -11.23 26.66 2.05
CA ALA A 133 -11.89 27.78 1.37
C ALA A 133 -12.80 28.59 2.30
N ALA A 134 -13.49 27.95 3.25
CA ALA A 134 -14.37 28.63 4.20
C ALA A 134 -13.57 29.48 5.21
N MET A 135 -12.49 28.94 5.77
CA MET A 135 -11.62 29.66 6.71
C MET A 135 -10.96 30.87 6.06
N LEU A 136 -10.41 30.73 4.83
CA LEU A 136 -9.79 31.84 4.10
C LEU A 136 -10.81 32.95 3.78
N ARG A 137 -12.03 32.59 3.37
CA ARG A 137 -13.10 33.59 3.14
C ARG A 137 -13.50 34.33 4.39
N ALA A 138 -13.42 33.67 5.56
CA ALA A 138 -13.69 34.30 6.85
C ALA A 138 -12.50 35.13 7.41
N GLY A 139 -11.39 35.23 6.67
CA GLY A 139 -10.18 35.90 7.11
C GLY A 139 -9.44 35.19 8.24
N GLN A 140 -9.69 33.93 8.45
CA GLN A 140 -9.03 33.10 9.47
C GLN A 140 -7.68 32.60 8.96
N GLU A 141 -6.72 32.44 9.86
CA GLU A 141 -5.49 31.73 9.57
C GLU A 141 -5.77 30.27 9.26
N VAL A 142 -5.20 29.76 8.16
CA VAL A 142 -5.23 28.34 7.80
C VAL A 142 -3.83 27.79 7.89
N ARG A 143 -3.72 26.63 8.54
CA ARG A 143 -2.49 25.83 8.61
C ARG A 143 -2.76 24.41 8.20
N GLU A 144 -1.71 23.71 7.80
CA GLU A 144 -1.76 22.33 7.34
C GLU A 144 -2.47 21.40 8.35
N TYR A 145 -2.13 21.51 9.65
CA TYR A 145 -2.77 20.69 10.70
C TYR A 145 -4.28 20.97 10.88
N HIS A 146 -4.79 22.12 10.47
CA HIS A 146 -6.24 22.35 10.48
C HIS A 146 -6.96 21.44 9.51
N LEU A 147 -6.35 21.17 8.35
CA LEU A 147 -6.92 20.30 7.33
C LEU A 147 -6.70 18.84 7.68
N ASP A 148 -5.55 18.48 8.27
CA ASP A 148 -5.31 17.13 8.81
C ASP A 148 -6.34 16.75 9.88
N ALA A 149 -6.67 17.68 10.79
CA ALA A 149 -7.71 17.47 11.79
C ALA A 149 -9.10 17.20 11.17
N GLU A 150 -9.42 17.84 10.03
CA GLU A 150 -10.67 17.59 9.30
C GLU A 150 -10.66 16.21 8.62
N LEU A 151 -9.51 15.74 8.11
CA LEU A 151 -9.37 14.39 7.56
C LEU A 151 -9.61 13.34 8.64
N LEU A 152 -8.90 13.45 9.76
CA LEU A 152 -9.00 12.52 10.88
C LEU A 152 -10.43 12.50 11.46
N HIS A 153 -11.07 13.66 11.58
CA HIS A 153 -12.46 13.74 12.03
C HIS A 153 -13.38 12.93 11.12
N GLU A 154 -13.27 13.11 9.81
CA GLU A 154 -14.12 12.40 8.84
C GLU A 154 -13.88 10.88 8.88
N PHE A 155 -12.63 10.44 8.95
CA PHE A 155 -12.28 9.03 9.10
C PHE A 155 -12.95 8.41 10.32
N ARG A 156 -12.78 9.04 11.48
CA ARG A 156 -13.35 8.56 12.77
C ARG A 156 -14.87 8.61 12.78
N GLN A 157 -15.48 9.63 12.22
CA GLN A 157 -16.93 9.79 12.15
C GLN A 157 -17.61 8.65 11.36
N HIS A 158 -16.90 8.05 10.41
CA HIS A 158 -17.40 6.98 9.57
C HIS A 158 -16.89 5.57 9.96
N GLY A 159 -16.27 5.43 11.13
CA GLY A 159 -15.90 4.14 11.74
C GLY A 159 -14.53 3.61 11.37
N SER A 160 -13.71 4.38 10.64
CA SER A 160 -12.31 4.01 10.45
C SER A 160 -11.58 4.02 11.80
N GLN A 161 -10.79 2.99 12.04
CA GLN A 161 -10.03 2.85 13.28
C GLN A 161 -8.79 3.75 13.28
N TYR A 162 -8.11 3.83 12.15
CA TYR A 162 -6.83 4.55 12.00
C TYR A 162 -6.70 5.18 10.61
N PRO A 163 -5.85 6.22 10.43
CA PRO A 163 -5.29 6.52 9.12
C PRO A 163 -4.48 5.33 8.63
N ALA A 164 -4.54 5.02 7.33
CA ALA A 164 -3.76 3.94 6.73
C ALA A 164 -2.26 4.25 6.75
N TYR A 165 -1.92 5.53 6.76
CA TYR A 165 -0.57 6.09 6.88
C TYR A 165 -0.64 7.51 7.44
N GLY A 166 0.50 8.05 7.86
CA GLY A 166 0.55 9.46 8.29
C GLY A 166 0.18 10.37 7.13
N SER A 167 -0.91 11.11 7.27
CA SER A 167 -1.39 12.04 6.23
C SER A 167 -0.31 13.04 5.85
N ILE A 168 -0.25 13.39 4.57
CA ILE A 168 0.55 14.48 4.06
C ILE A 168 -0.39 15.62 3.71
N VAL A 169 -0.24 16.75 4.38
CA VAL A 169 -0.97 17.99 4.10
C VAL A 169 0.05 19.09 3.84
N ALA A 170 0.16 19.54 2.62
CA ALA A 170 1.23 20.44 2.20
C ALA A 170 0.68 21.65 1.43
N GLY A 171 0.95 22.85 1.94
CA GLY A 171 0.55 24.13 1.33
C GLY A 171 1.68 24.78 0.54
N GLY A 172 1.37 25.35 -0.62
CA GLY A 172 2.32 26.12 -1.43
C GLY A 172 3.60 25.33 -1.78
N ALA A 173 4.77 25.85 -1.46
CA ALA A 173 6.06 25.24 -1.75
C ALA A 173 6.29 23.90 -1.04
N ASN A 174 5.65 23.66 0.10
CA ASN A 174 5.75 22.40 0.83
C ASN A 174 5.20 21.23 0.00
N ALA A 175 4.23 21.49 -0.89
CA ALA A 175 3.66 20.49 -1.80
C ALA A 175 4.66 19.93 -2.84
N CYS A 176 5.84 20.56 -2.97
CA CYS A 176 6.93 20.05 -3.81
C CYS A 176 7.83 19.02 -3.10
N VAL A 177 7.58 18.73 -1.82
CA VAL A 177 8.28 17.72 -1.04
C VAL A 177 7.43 16.46 -1.00
N LEU A 178 7.85 15.38 -1.68
CA LEU A 178 7.04 14.17 -1.88
C LEU A 178 6.51 13.56 -0.57
N HIS A 179 7.35 13.42 0.45
CA HIS A 179 6.96 12.90 1.76
C HIS A 179 7.07 14.00 2.84
N TYR A 180 6.38 15.11 2.61
CA TYR A 180 6.31 16.20 3.58
C TYR A 180 5.69 15.75 4.90
N ARG A 181 6.25 16.15 6.04
CA ARG A 181 5.86 15.63 7.37
C ARG A 181 5.71 16.69 8.46
N ALA A 182 5.98 17.96 8.17
CA ALA A 182 5.97 19.00 9.20
C ALA A 182 4.57 19.40 9.65
N ASP A 183 3.58 19.36 8.76
CA ASP A 183 2.15 19.60 8.98
C ASP A 183 1.82 20.91 9.75
N ALA A 184 2.69 21.92 9.66
CA ALA A 184 2.58 23.13 10.45
C ALA A 184 2.65 24.44 9.63
N GLY A 185 2.90 24.32 8.32
CA GLY A 185 3.02 25.48 7.44
C GLY A 185 1.72 26.27 7.32
N PRO A 186 1.81 27.58 7.10
CA PRO A 186 0.65 28.39 6.76
C PRO A 186 0.18 28.08 5.34
N ILE A 187 -1.13 28.11 5.14
CA ILE A 187 -1.77 28.01 3.82
C ILE A 187 -2.36 29.36 3.47
N LEU A 188 -1.88 29.94 2.38
CA LEU A 188 -2.27 31.29 1.96
C LEU A 188 -3.30 31.24 0.83
N SER A 189 -4.07 32.35 0.71
CA SER A 189 -4.97 32.51 -0.43
C SER A 189 -4.16 32.60 -1.72
N GLY A 190 -4.46 31.68 -2.66
CA GLY A 190 -3.71 31.55 -3.92
C GLY A 190 -2.72 30.38 -3.94
N ASP A 191 -2.42 29.76 -2.81
CA ASP A 191 -1.64 28.52 -2.77
C ASP A 191 -2.42 27.35 -3.38
N LEU A 192 -1.70 26.39 -3.91
CA LEU A 192 -2.19 25.03 -4.07
C LEU A 192 -1.92 24.25 -2.78
N VAL A 193 -2.86 23.40 -2.41
CA VAL A 193 -2.72 22.45 -1.30
C VAL A 193 -2.73 21.04 -1.87
N LEU A 194 -1.72 20.28 -1.55
CA LEU A 194 -1.67 18.84 -1.80
C LEU A 194 -2.05 18.11 -0.51
N ILE A 195 -2.99 17.19 -0.60
CA ILE A 195 -3.32 16.24 0.46
C ILE A 195 -3.13 14.85 -0.10
N ASP A 196 -2.33 14.05 0.60
CA ASP A 196 -2.16 12.63 0.40
C ASP A 196 -2.54 11.92 1.70
N ALA A 197 -3.73 11.33 1.71
CA ALA A 197 -4.33 10.76 2.90
C ALA A 197 -5.32 9.65 2.57
N GLY A 198 -5.31 8.62 3.38
CA GLY A 198 -6.25 7.52 3.32
C GLY A 198 -6.58 6.96 4.70
N CYS A 199 -7.78 6.44 4.85
CA CYS A 199 -8.17 5.75 6.07
C CYS A 199 -7.95 4.23 5.96
N GLU A 200 -7.74 3.59 7.10
CA GLU A 200 -7.85 2.14 7.25
C GLU A 200 -9.24 1.79 7.80
N LEU A 201 -9.91 0.87 7.15
CA LEU A 201 -11.20 0.34 7.59
C LEU A 201 -11.14 -1.19 7.60
N ASP A 202 -11.43 -1.80 8.74
CA ASP A 202 -11.46 -3.25 8.92
C ASP A 202 -10.20 -3.97 8.37
N GLY A 203 -9.02 -3.33 8.56
CA GLY A 203 -7.72 -3.86 8.12
C GLY A 203 -7.37 -3.60 6.65
N TYR A 204 -8.15 -2.80 5.92
CA TYR A 204 -7.88 -2.44 4.52
C TYR A 204 -7.63 -0.95 4.37
N ALA A 205 -6.58 -0.62 3.65
CA ALA A 205 -6.16 0.75 3.37
C ALA A 205 -6.95 1.37 2.21
N SER A 206 -7.00 2.69 2.23
CA SER A 206 -7.25 3.54 1.07
C SER A 206 -6.13 4.54 0.91
N ASP A 207 -5.91 5.02 -0.31
CA ASP A 207 -4.80 5.89 -0.67
C ASP A 207 -5.25 6.88 -1.73
N ILE A 208 -5.33 8.17 -1.36
CA ILE A 208 -5.85 9.22 -2.26
C ILE A 208 -4.99 10.47 -2.14
N THR A 209 -4.38 10.87 -3.25
CA THR A 209 -3.72 12.17 -3.36
C THR A 209 -4.56 13.14 -4.19
N ARG A 210 -4.80 14.35 -3.69
CA ARG A 210 -5.46 15.42 -4.43
C ARG A 210 -4.79 16.76 -4.18
N THR A 211 -4.66 17.54 -5.27
CA THR A 211 -4.19 18.93 -5.22
C THR A 211 -5.34 19.86 -5.57
N PHE A 212 -5.50 20.93 -4.81
CA PHE A 212 -6.59 21.90 -4.99
C PHE A 212 -6.17 23.31 -4.59
N PRO A 213 -6.83 24.37 -5.12
CA PRO A 213 -6.54 25.73 -4.69
C PRO A 213 -7.12 26.01 -3.30
N ALA A 214 -6.30 26.52 -2.38
CA ALA A 214 -6.65 26.75 -0.98
C ALA A 214 -7.95 27.57 -0.81
N ASN A 215 -8.16 28.57 -1.65
CA ASN A 215 -9.32 29.45 -1.64
C ASN A 215 -10.51 28.95 -2.50
N GLY A 216 -10.37 27.76 -3.13
CA GLY A 216 -11.38 27.15 -4.00
C GLY A 216 -11.37 27.67 -5.44
N LYS A 217 -10.37 28.48 -5.86
CA LYS A 217 -10.30 29.04 -7.22
C LYS A 217 -8.88 28.96 -7.78
N PHE A 218 -8.71 28.21 -8.87
CA PHE A 218 -7.45 28.15 -9.60
C PHE A 218 -7.11 29.50 -10.28
N SER A 219 -5.84 29.88 -10.31
CA SER A 219 -5.33 30.82 -11.30
C SER A 219 -5.28 30.17 -12.69
N ALA A 220 -5.08 30.96 -13.75
CA ALA A 220 -5.01 30.43 -15.11
C ALA A 220 -3.86 29.40 -15.26
N ALA A 221 -2.67 29.73 -14.78
CA ALA A 221 -1.51 28.82 -14.84
C ALA A 221 -1.69 27.55 -13.99
N GLN A 222 -2.26 27.67 -12.78
CA GLN A 222 -2.57 26.51 -11.95
C GLN A 222 -3.59 25.59 -12.64
N ARG A 223 -4.61 26.16 -13.28
CA ARG A 223 -5.63 25.42 -13.99
C ARG A 223 -5.08 24.64 -15.18
N GLU A 224 -4.21 25.27 -15.96
CA GLU A 224 -3.58 24.65 -17.13
C GLU A 224 -2.77 23.42 -16.74
N LEU A 225 -1.92 23.53 -15.71
CA LEU A 225 -1.15 22.40 -15.20
C LEU A 225 -2.03 21.34 -14.53
N TYR A 226 -3.06 21.75 -13.80
CA TYR A 226 -3.99 20.82 -13.18
C TYR A 226 -4.72 19.98 -14.23
N ASP A 227 -5.23 20.62 -15.30
CA ASP A 227 -5.96 19.93 -16.36
C ASP A 227 -5.04 18.95 -17.12
N LEU A 228 -3.75 19.30 -17.30
CA LEU A 228 -2.76 18.38 -17.85
C LEU A 228 -2.55 17.13 -16.96
N VAL A 229 -2.39 17.34 -15.66
CA VAL A 229 -2.23 16.22 -14.69
C VAL A 229 -3.50 15.36 -14.65
N LEU A 230 -4.68 15.98 -14.66
CA LEU A 230 -5.96 15.27 -14.70
C LEU A 230 -6.08 14.41 -15.97
N ALA A 231 -5.74 14.96 -17.13
CA ALA A 231 -5.75 14.20 -18.39
C ALA A 231 -4.77 13.00 -18.34
N SER A 232 -3.64 13.15 -17.68
CA SER A 232 -2.68 12.06 -17.50
C SER A 232 -3.21 10.96 -16.55
N GLN A 233 -3.94 11.35 -15.50
CA GLN A 233 -4.62 10.41 -14.60
C GLN A 233 -5.73 9.64 -15.33
N ASP A 234 -6.56 10.33 -16.11
CA ASP A 234 -7.60 9.70 -16.91
C ASP A 234 -7.03 8.68 -17.91
N ALA A 235 -5.90 9.01 -18.53
CA ALA A 235 -5.20 8.09 -19.42
C ALA A 235 -4.68 6.84 -18.69
N ALA A 236 -4.14 7.01 -17.47
CA ALA A 236 -3.71 5.90 -16.62
C ALA A 236 -4.88 4.99 -16.23
N VAL A 237 -6.00 5.59 -15.78
CA VAL A 237 -7.21 4.84 -15.42
C VAL A 237 -7.75 4.06 -16.63
N ALA A 238 -7.79 4.68 -17.81
CA ALA A 238 -8.23 4.02 -19.05
C ALA A 238 -7.31 2.86 -19.48
N ALA A 239 -6.01 2.94 -19.17
CA ALA A 239 -5.03 1.88 -19.44
C ALA A 239 -5.09 0.75 -18.39
N THR A 240 -5.63 1.01 -17.18
CA THR A 240 -5.79 0.02 -16.12
C THR A 240 -6.99 -0.89 -16.41
N ARG A 241 -6.74 -2.00 -17.11
CA ARG A 241 -7.80 -2.93 -17.53
C ARG A 241 -7.29 -4.36 -17.51
N GLU A 242 -8.20 -5.31 -17.46
CA GLU A 242 -7.88 -6.73 -17.56
C GLU A 242 -7.03 -7.02 -18.81
N GLY A 243 -5.97 -7.80 -18.64
CA GLY A 243 -5.03 -8.19 -19.69
C GLY A 243 -3.96 -7.14 -20.01
N ALA A 244 -4.07 -5.90 -19.52
CA ALA A 244 -3.00 -4.92 -19.60
C ALA A 244 -1.82 -5.29 -18.68
N ARG A 245 -0.67 -4.70 -18.90
CA ARG A 245 0.49 -4.85 -18.00
C ARG A 245 0.46 -3.78 -16.92
N PHE A 246 0.99 -4.09 -15.75
CA PHE A 246 1.11 -3.12 -14.65
C PHE A 246 1.87 -1.83 -15.03
N VAL A 247 2.76 -1.91 -16.00
CA VAL A 247 3.51 -0.75 -16.50
C VAL A 247 2.69 0.13 -17.45
N ASP A 248 1.67 -0.40 -18.12
CA ASP A 248 0.92 0.32 -19.16
C ASP A 248 0.28 1.64 -18.68
N PRO A 249 -0.34 1.71 -17.47
CA PRO A 249 -0.82 2.98 -16.91
C PRO A 249 0.27 4.03 -16.75
N HIS A 250 1.47 3.63 -16.32
CA HIS A 250 2.60 4.54 -16.20
C HIS A 250 3.05 5.08 -17.57
N GLU A 251 3.16 4.22 -18.57
CA GLU A 251 3.53 4.63 -19.92
C GLU A 251 2.49 5.56 -20.53
N ALA A 252 1.20 5.31 -20.30
CA ALA A 252 0.11 6.20 -20.72
C ALA A 252 0.24 7.59 -20.07
N THR A 253 0.49 7.63 -18.74
CA THR A 253 0.73 8.87 -17.99
C THR A 253 1.92 9.64 -18.55
N VAL A 254 3.07 8.97 -18.71
CA VAL A 254 4.31 9.60 -19.22
C VAL A 254 4.11 10.21 -20.60
N LYS A 255 3.38 9.52 -21.48
CA LYS A 255 3.10 10.01 -22.83
C LYS A 255 2.29 11.32 -22.81
N VAL A 256 1.24 11.39 -21.98
CA VAL A 256 0.42 12.61 -21.86
C VAL A 256 1.22 13.75 -21.25
N LEU A 257 1.93 13.48 -20.13
CA LEU A 257 2.72 14.50 -19.46
C LEU A 257 3.88 15.02 -20.33
N ALA A 258 4.61 14.14 -21.02
CA ALA A 258 5.72 14.53 -21.87
C ALA A 258 5.27 15.46 -23.03
N GLN A 259 4.14 15.14 -23.66
CA GLN A 259 3.55 16.02 -24.68
C GLN A 259 3.08 17.33 -24.06
N GLY A 260 2.31 17.28 -22.96
CA GLY A 260 1.81 18.48 -22.30
C GLY A 260 2.91 19.41 -21.80
N MET A 261 4.02 18.88 -21.30
CA MET A 261 5.18 19.70 -20.88
C MET A 261 5.81 20.48 -22.05
N LEU A 262 5.80 19.92 -23.25
CA LEU A 262 6.21 20.63 -24.46
C LEU A 262 5.18 21.70 -24.83
N ASP A 263 3.89 21.36 -24.80
CA ASP A 263 2.80 22.25 -25.23
C ASP A 263 2.70 23.50 -24.32
N VAL A 264 2.86 23.32 -22.99
CA VAL A 264 2.84 24.44 -22.03
C VAL A 264 4.20 25.13 -21.85
N GLY A 265 5.24 24.70 -22.59
CA GLY A 265 6.56 25.33 -22.56
C GLY A 265 7.41 25.04 -21.31
N LEU A 266 7.08 24.02 -20.51
CA LEU A 266 7.95 23.53 -19.42
C LEU A 266 9.23 22.87 -19.99
N LEU A 267 9.13 22.27 -21.16
CA LEU A 267 10.25 21.73 -21.92
C LEU A 267 10.40 22.48 -23.25
N ASP A 268 11.62 22.90 -23.54
CA ASP A 268 11.95 23.59 -24.81
C ASP A 268 12.22 22.55 -25.92
N ALA A 269 11.28 22.41 -26.86
CA ALA A 269 11.37 21.47 -27.96
C ALA A 269 12.68 21.61 -28.79
N ASN A 270 13.25 22.82 -28.86
CA ASN A 270 14.52 23.04 -29.57
C ASN A 270 15.71 22.37 -28.85
N LYS A 271 15.58 22.10 -27.54
CA LYS A 271 16.63 21.48 -26.73
C LYS A 271 16.42 19.98 -26.53
N VAL A 272 15.16 19.55 -26.36
CA VAL A 272 14.85 18.16 -25.98
C VAL A 272 14.23 17.34 -27.11
N GLY A 273 13.92 17.98 -28.27
CA GLY A 273 13.31 17.30 -29.40
C GLY A 273 11.79 17.12 -29.27
N HIS A 274 11.26 16.10 -29.93
CA HIS A 274 9.84 15.74 -29.90
C HIS A 274 9.49 14.86 -28.71
N VAL A 275 8.21 14.54 -28.54
CA VAL A 275 7.71 13.75 -27.40
C VAL A 275 8.43 12.39 -27.27
N GLN A 276 8.75 11.73 -28.36
CA GLN A 276 9.50 10.47 -28.35
C GLN A 276 10.91 10.63 -27.77
N ASP A 277 11.58 11.74 -28.11
CA ASP A 277 12.90 12.07 -27.58
C ASP A 277 12.83 12.40 -26.08
N VAL A 278 11.80 13.15 -25.67
CA VAL A 278 11.53 13.45 -24.26
C VAL A 278 11.34 12.18 -23.45
N ILE A 279 10.58 11.21 -23.97
CA ILE A 279 10.35 9.91 -23.32
C ILE A 279 11.63 9.08 -23.29
N ALA A 280 12.29 8.92 -24.43
CA ALA A 280 13.50 8.10 -24.56
C ALA A 280 14.65 8.60 -23.68
N ASN A 281 14.83 9.93 -23.59
CA ASN A 281 15.87 10.57 -22.77
C ASN A 281 15.40 10.89 -21.35
N ARG A 282 14.13 10.58 -20.98
CA ARG A 282 13.53 10.87 -19.68
C ARG A 282 13.61 12.35 -19.28
N ASN A 283 13.51 13.29 -20.24
CA ASN A 283 13.55 14.72 -19.94
C ASN A 283 12.39 15.19 -19.06
N TYR A 284 11.26 14.45 -19.07
CA TYR A 284 10.12 14.68 -18.19
C TYR A 284 10.44 14.44 -16.71
N PHE A 285 11.49 13.65 -16.40
CA PHE A 285 11.78 13.17 -15.04
C PHE A 285 12.05 14.28 -14.03
N GLN A 286 12.52 15.44 -14.46
CA GLN A 286 12.71 16.61 -13.59
C GLN A 286 11.41 17.15 -13.01
N PHE A 287 10.27 16.89 -13.67
CA PHE A 287 8.94 17.32 -13.21
C PHE A 287 8.07 16.13 -12.74
N TYR A 288 8.31 14.96 -13.29
CA TYR A 288 7.59 13.73 -12.97
C TYR A 288 8.57 12.58 -12.74
N MET A 289 9.07 12.49 -11.51
CA MET A 289 10.07 11.51 -11.09
C MET A 289 9.45 10.28 -10.43
N HIS A 290 8.17 10.33 -10.07
CA HIS A 290 7.46 9.29 -9.35
C HIS A 290 6.78 8.29 -10.28
N ARG A 291 6.64 7.03 -9.87
CA ARG A 291 5.83 6.06 -10.60
C ARG A 291 4.33 6.29 -10.35
N THR A 292 3.48 5.73 -11.23
CA THR A 292 2.04 6.04 -11.27
C THR A 292 1.22 5.26 -10.25
N GLY A 293 1.66 4.08 -9.80
CA GLY A 293 0.85 3.27 -8.89
C GLY A 293 1.61 2.12 -8.24
N HIS A 294 0.93 1.48 -7.31
CA HIS A 294 1.36 0.30 -6.55
C HIS A 294 0.14 -0.55 -6.19
N TRP A 295 0.36 -1.78 -5.73
CA TRP A 295 -0.71 -2.58 -5.15
C TRP A 295 -1.25 -1.92 -3.90
N LEU A 296 -2.55 -2.07 -3.66
CA LEU A 296 -3.27 -1.54 -2.50
C LEU A 296 -4.13 -2.65 -1.90
N GLY A 297 -4.17 -2.77 -0.59
CA GLY A 297 -4.97 -3.78 0.10
C GLY A 297 -4.93 -3.65 1.61
N MET A 298 -4.48 -4.66 2.31
CA MET A 298 -4.27 -4.61 3.76
C MET A 298 -3.13 -3.67 4.14
N ASP A 299 -2.16 -3.50 3.27
CA ASP A 299 -1.13 -2.47 3.37
C ASP A 299 -1.32 -1.43 2.25
N VAL A 300 -0.89 -0.18 2.49
CA VAL A 300 -0.94 0.90 1.48
C VAL A 300 -0.08 0.53 0.27
N HIS A 301 1.16 0.12 0.51
CA HIS A 301 2.01 -0.55 -0.47
C HIS A 301 1.88 -2.05 -0.24
N ASP A 302 0.85 -2.65 -0.83
CA ASP A 302 0.50 -4.05 -0.57
C ASP A 302 1.50 -5.02 -1.22
N CYS A 303 1.53 -6.23 -0.69
CA CYS A 303 2.40 -7.30 -1.17
C CYS A 303 1.95 -7.84 -2.54
N GLY A 304 2.81 -8.62 -3.16
CA GLY A 304 2.58 -9.20 -4.48
C GLY A 304 3.67 -8.81 -5.48
N SER A 305 3.97 -9.72 -6.39
CA SER A 305 5.01 -9.50 -7.39
C SER A 305 4.54 -8.53 -8.47
N TYR A 306 5.39 -7.56 -8.81
CA TYR A 306 5.23 -6.68 -9.98
C TYR A 306 5.74 -7.33 -11.28
N VAL A 307 6.39 -8.49 -11.19
CA VAL A 307 6.85 -9.28 -12.34
C VAL A 307 5.86 -10.40 -12.62
N GLU A 308 5.60 -10.68 -13.90
CA GLU A 308 4.74 -11.78 -14.30
C GLU A 308 5.40 -13.12 -13.93
N PRO A 309 4.78 -13.95 -13.06
CA PRO A 309 5.39 -15.20 -12.59
C PRO A 309 5.72 -16.20 -13.70
N SER A 310 4.91 -16.25 -14.76
CA SER A 310 5.13 -17.13 -15.91
C SER A 310 6.31 -16.68 -16.81
N GLU A 311 6.81 -15.46 -16.63
CA GLU A 311 7.82 -14.84 -17.48
C GLU A 311 9.08 -14.42 -16.69
N VAL A 312 9.25 -14.89 -15.47
CA VAL A 312 10.35 -14.52 -14.55
C VAL A 312 11.75 -14.70 -15.17
N GLY A 313 11.92 -15.70 -16.04
CA GLY A 313 13.18 -15.93 -16.77
C GLY A 313 13.43 -15.02 -17.97
N THR A 314 12.44 -14.23 -18.36
CA THR A 314 12.51 -13.32 -19.51
C THR A 314 12.93 -11.93 -19.04
N PHE A 315 13.86 -11.29 -19.76
CA PHE A 315 14.22 -9.91 -19.52
C PHE A 315 14.73 -9.25 -20.79
N SER A 316 14.63 -7.93 -20.87
CA SER A 316 15.31 -7.08 -21.84
C SER A 316 16.33 -6.19 -21.14
N GLU A 317 17.39 -5.81 -21.83
CA GLU A 317 18.40 -4.91 -21.31
C GLU A 317 18.31 -3.56 -22.00
N ARG A 318 18.35 -2.49 -21.22
CA ARG A 318 18.45 -1.13 -21.73
C ARG A 318 19.40 -0.31 -20.88
N LYS A 319 19.98 0.72 -21.46
CA LYS A 319 20.79 1.69 -20.74
C LYS A 319 19.89 2.81 -20.22
N ASP A 320 19.96 3.11 -18.92
CA ASP A 320 19.25 4.26 -18.37
C ASP A 320 19.87 5.57 -18.91
N PRO A 321 19.08 6.46 -19.53
CA PRO A 321 19.61 7.68 -20.13
C PRO A 321 20.08 8.71 -19.09
N LEU A 322 19.65 8.62 -17.85
CA LEU A 322 20.04 9.56 -16.78
C LEU A 322 21.27 9.10 -16.03
N SER A 323 21.31 7.83 -15.60
CA SER A 323 22.42 7.28 -14.82
C SER A 323 23.50 6.63 -15.68
N GLY A 324 23.14 6.20 -16.89
CA GLY A 324 24.02 5.42 -17.77
C GLY A 324 24.13 3.95 -17.38
N GLU A 325 23.46 3.50 -16.35
CA GLU A 325 23.47 2.11 -15.87
C GLU A 325 22.70 1.17 -16.80
N LEU A 326 23.13 -0.09 -16.84
CA LEU A 326 22.42 -1.15 -17.55
C LEU A 326 21.28 -1.65 -16.68
N ILE A 327 20.05 -1.44 -17.12
CA ILE A 327 18.83 -1.90 -16.43
C ILE A 327 18.33 -3.18 -17.12
N LYS A 328 17.97 -4.18 -16.31
CA LYS A 328 17.26 -5.38 -16.75
C LYS A 328 15.78 -5.21 -16.45
N ASP A 329 15.03 -4.91 -17.50
CA ASP A 329 13.57 -4.83 -17.39
C ASP A 329 12.96 -6.24 -17.55
N ARG A 330 12.17 -6.65 -16.57
CA ARG A 330 11.38 -7.88 -16.63
C ARG A 330 9.94 -7.57 -17.02
N PRO A 331 9.24 -8.50 -17.71
CA PRO A 331 7.84 -8.30 -18.03
C PRO A 331 7.02 -8.03 -16.77
N SER A 332 6.30 -6.91 -16.77
CA SER A 332 5.47 -6.55 -15.62
C SER A 332 4.21 -7.40 -15.56
N ARG A 333 3.65 -7.51 -14.37
CA ARG A 333 2.47 -8.31 -14.06
C ARG A 333 1.31 -8.02 -15.00
N VAL A 334 0.63 -9.07 -15.48
CA VAL A 334 -0.63 -8.95 -16.22
C VAL A 334 -1.76 -8.69 -15.23
N LEU A 335 -2.51 -7.62 -15.46
CA LEU A 335 -3.64 -7.23 -14.60
C LEU A 335 -4.81 -8.19 -14.76
N ARG A 336 -5.39 -8.59 -13.65
CA ARG A 336 -6.57 -9.46 -13.56
C ARG A 336 -7.63 -8.81 -12.68
N PRO A 337 -8.91 -9.19 -12.82
CA PRO A 337 -9.96 -8.73 -11.92
C PRO A 337 -9.60 -9.03 -10.45
N GLY A 338 -9.81 -8.05 -9.57
CA GLY A 338 -9.50 -8.15 -8.14
C GLY A 338 -8.08 -7.73 -7.75
N MET A 339 -7.20 -7.45 -8.71
CA MET A 339 -5.87 -6.88 -8.42
C MET A 339 -5.93 -5.40 -8.11
#